data_8d0098e1c462f8deb48a5b1ccb64756a
#
_entry.id   8d0098e1c462f8deb48a5b1ccb64756a
#
_cell.length_a   1.000
_cell.length_b   1.000
_cell.length_c   1.000
_cell.angle_alpha   90.00
_cell.angle_beta   90.00
_cell.angle_gamma   90.00
#
_symmetry.space_group_name_H-M   'P 1'
#
loop_
_entity.id
_entity.type
_entity.pdbx_description
1 polymer ?
#
loop_
_entity_poly.entity_id
_entity_poly.type
_entity_poly.pdbx_seq_one_letter_code
_entity_poly.pdbx_strand_id
1 'polypeptide(L)'
;MDATESRIIEQIDRHRDEIIAFARDIYTHAELGYKEFRTSQKAKEFLEKLGLKVEDGFAITGVKGYLNPEKKENTSLALIGELDALRIPEHKYVNPETQAAHCCGHHAQLAGIIGAAIALTDPEIAKTLDGQVVFFAVPAEEYGEIEYKNQLKEQGKIAYGGGKCELIREGAFDDIDLSVVHHTGDEDVLVGSGTGNGFVSKIIRYKGKAAHAAGAPHLGINALNAATLGLSALAFQRETFQDKDSVRVHPIITKGGNLVNVVPDEVVIETLVRAANIDAIVDADEKTSRAFTAGAYAIGSDYEITTLPGYLPNLAEEANPAVLAAAEAATAGTSYKVTKADTGLHSGGSTDVGDLKHIQPVLTFNTGGKVSGLHSVDFDIVDEELAYITTAKIFALSAYHLLKDGAAAAKKTVADYQPIYTKEEYVKFMDSMNRVEK
;
A
#
# COMPACT_ATOMS: atom_id res chain seq x y z
N MET A 1 -2.17 -31.26 -12.22
CA MET A 1 -3.13 -30.92 -11.12
C MET A 1 -3.46 -32.18 -10.33
N ASP A 2 -3.37 -32.11 -9.01
CA ASP A 2 -3.87 -33.14 -8.11
C ASP A 2 -5.38 -32.96 -7.79
N ALA A 3 -5.96 -33.88 -7.01
CA ALA A 3 -7.41 -33.83 -6.70
C ALA A 3 -7.81 -32.61 -5.84
N THR A 4 -6.91 -32.14 -4.97
CA THR A 4 -7.16 -30.98 -4.12
C THR A 4 -7.08 -29.68 -4.93
N GLU A 5 -6.10 -29.53 -5.81
CA GLU A 5 -6.01 -28.42 -6.76
C GLU A 5 -7.27 -28.31 -7.63
N SER A 6 -7.72 -29.45 -8.19
CA SER A 6 -8.96 -29.48 -8.99
C SER A 6 -10.18 -29.06 -8.19
N ARG A 7 -10.28 -29.49 -6.92
CA ARG A 7 -11.36 -29.11 -6.02
C ARG A 7 -11.32 -27.62 -5.65
N ILE A 8 -10.14 -27.05 -5.42
CA ILE A 8 -9.96 -25.60 -5.16
C ILE A 8 -10.52 -24.79 -6.34
N ILE A 9 -10.11 -25.13 -7.55
CA ILE A 9 -10.56 -24.46 -8.78
C ILE A 9 -12.08 -24.61 -8.92
N GLU A 10 -12.63 -25.83 -8.74
CA GLU A 10 -14.09 -26.08 -8.83
C GLU A 10 -14.88 -25.26 -7.80
N GLN A 11 -14.39 -25.11 -6.57
CA GLN A 11 -15.07 -24.30 -5.55
C GLN A 11 -15.12 -22.82 -5.94
N ILE A 12 -14.02 -22.27 -6.47
CA ILE A 12 -13.98 -20.87 -6.92
C ILE A 12 -14.89 -20.68 -8.14
N ASP A 13 -14.84 -21.57 -9.12
CA ASP A 13 -15.68 -21.50 -10.32
C ASP A 13 -17.17 -21.60 -9.97
N ARG A 14 -17.56 -22.41 -8.98
CA ARG A 14 -18.93 -22.54 -8.50
C ARG A 14 -19.46 -21.26 -7.87
N HIS A 15 -18.58 -20.49 -7.20
CA HIS A 15 -18.92 -19.23 -6.52
C HIS A 15 -18.53 -17.99 -7.32
N ARG A 16 -18.21 -18.17 -8.61
CA ARG A 16 -17.74 -17.12 -9.51
C ARG A 16 -18.59 -15.84 -9.45
N ASP A 17 -19.91 -15.99 -9.58
CA ASP A 17 -20.82 -14.85 -9.61
C ASP A 17 -20.88 -14.11 -8.27
N GLU A 18 -20.72 -14.80 -7.14
CA GLU A 18 -20.65 -14.22 -5.80
C GLU A 18 -19.35 -13.42 -5.61
N ILE A 19 -18.22 -13.94 -6.09
CA ILE A 19 -16.91 -13.25 -6.04
C ILE A 19 -16.95 -11.99 -6.89
N ILE A 20 -17.45 -12.07 -8.12
CA ILE A 20 -17.57 -10.90 -9.02
C ILE A 20 -18.53 -9.87 -8.44
N ALA A 21 -19.67 -10.29 -7.86
CA ALA A 21 -20.60 -9.38 -7.21
C ALA A 21 -19.96 -8.64 -6.04
N PHE A 22 -19.16 -9.33 -5.21
CA PHE A 22 -18.39 -8.70 -4.13
C PHE A 22 -17.39 -7.68 -4.69
N ALA A 23 -16.60 -8.04 -5.72
CA ALA A 23 -15.63 -7.14 -6.35
C ALA A 23 -16.30 -5.86 -6.86
N ARG A 24 -17.42 -5.98 -7.60
CA ARG A 24 -18.17 -4.85 -8.15
C ARG A 24 -18.79 -3.97 -7.07
N ASP A 25 -19.26 -4.57 -5.96
CA ASP A 25 -19.78 -3.80 -4.83
C ASP A 25 -18.68 -2.94 -4.20
N ILE A 26 -17.49 -3.50 -3.96
CA ILE A 26 -16.35 -2.72 -3.44
C ILE A 26 -15.92 -1.66 -4.46
N TYR A 27 -15.81 -2.02 -5.76
CA TYR A 27 -15.39 -1.11 -6.83
C TYR A 27 -16.21 0.17 -6.91
N THR A 28 -17.53 0.07 -6.68
CA THR A 28 -18.46 1.19 -6.79
C THR A 28 -18.68 1.96 -5.50
N HIS A 29 -18.12 1.49 -4.38
CA HIS A 29 -18.25 2.12 -3.05
C HIS A 29 -16.88 2.39 -2.42
N ALA A 30 -15.98 2.93 -3.22
CA ALA A 30 -14.60 3.20 -2.84
C ALA A 30 -14.50 4.16 -1.64
N GLU A 31 -13.54 3.88 -0.73
CA GLU A 31 -13.25 4.67 0.47
C GLU A 31 -11.76 4.95 0.54
N LEU A 32 -11.40 6.09 1.15
CA LEU A 32 -10.00 6.50 1.30
C LEU A 32 -9.34 5.86 2.53
N GLY A 33 -8.01 5.84 2.53
CA GLY A 33 -7.23 5.21 3.60
C GLY A 33 -7.55 5.71 5.02
N TYR A 34 -7.65 4.78 5.98
CA TYR A 34 -8.12 4.96 7.35
C TYR A 34 -9.59 5.42 7.46
N LYS A 35 -10.35 5.33 6.38
CA LYS A 35 -11.80 5.63 6.31
C LYS A 35 -12.59 4.49 5.67
N GLU A 36 -11.99 3.33 5.48
CA GLU A 36 -12.53 2.15 4.79
C GLU A 36 -13.56 1.37 5.63
N PHE A 37 -14.41 2.08 6.36
CA PHE A 37 -15.32 1.46 7.34
C PHE A 37 -16.32 0.51 6.71
N ARG A 38 -16.90 0.88 5.54
CA ARG A 38 -17.85 0.02 4.83
C ARG A 38 -17.14 -1.17 4.19
N THR A 39 -16.02 -0.96 3.54
CA THR A 39 -15.23 -2.00 2.88
C THR A 39 -14.73 -3.02 3.90
N SER A 40 -14.20 -2.55 5.03
CA SER A 40 -13.82 -3.36 6.18
C SER A 40 -14.97 -4.20 6.71
N GLN A 41 -16.14 -3.58 6.93
CA GLN A 41 -17.33 -4.28 7.40
C GLN A 41 -17.80 -5.36 6.41
N LYS A 42 -17.75 -5.10 5.11
CA LYS A 42 -18.08 -6.08 4.07
C LYS A 42 -17.13 -7.28 4.08
N ALA A 43 -15.83 -7.04 4.19
CA ALA A 43 -14.84 -8.12 4.31
C ALA A 43 -15.10 -8.96 5.56
N LYS A 44 -15.31 -8.30 6.72
CA LYS A 44 -15.62 -8.94 7.99
C LYS A 44 -16.86 -9.84 7.88
N GLU A 45 -18.00 -9.29 7.43
CA GLU A 45 -19.25 -10.02 7.27
C GLU A 45 -19.11 -11.26 6.37
N PHE A 46 -18.32 -11.12 5.30
CA PHE A 46 -18.11 -12.23 4.38
C PHE A 46 -17.30 -13.36 5.03
N LEU A 47 -16.22 -13.04 5.73
CA LEU A 47 -15.38 -14.00 6.43
C LEU A 47 -16.15 -14.67 7.58
N GLU A 48 -16.96 -13.92 8.34
CA GLU A 48 -17.85 -14.47 9.39
C GLU A 48 -18.91 -15.43 8.79
N LYS A 49 -19.50 -15.09 7.63
CA LYS A 49 -20.44 -15.96 6.89
C LYS A 49 -19.83 -17.31 6.52
N LEU A 50 -18.53 -17.35 6.25
CA LEU A 50 -17.78 -18.59 5.98
C LEU A 50 -17.44 -19.38 7.25
N GLY A 51 -17.84 -18.91 8.44
CA GLY A 51 -17.60 -19.60 9.72
C GLY A 51 -16.19 -19.39 10.28
N LEU A 52 -15.43 -18.44 9.78
CA LEU A 52 -14.11 -18.11 10.28
C LEU A 52 -14.19 -17.33 11.60
N LYS A 53 -13.19 -17.51 12.47
CA LYS A 53 -12.96 -16.56 13.57
C LYS A 53 -12.45 -15.27 12.96
N VAL A 54 -13.09 -14.14 13.24
CA VAL A 54 -12.73 -12.83 12.69
C VAL A 54 -12.35 -11.87 13.82
N GLU A 55 -11.29 -11.12 13.62
CA GLU A 55 -10.85 -10.00 14.47
C GLU A 55 -10.70 -8.75 13.60
N ASP A 56 -11.10 -7.59 14.12
CA ASP A 56 -11.10 -6.31 13.39
C ASP A 56 -10.54 -5.17 14.23
N GLY A 57 -10.40 -4.00 13.60
CA GLY A 57 -9.90 -2.78 14.26
C GLY A 57 -8.38 -2.64 14.22
N PHE A 58 -7.66 -3.49 13.52
CA PHE A 58 -6.21 -3.34 13.32
C PHE A 58 -5.95 -2.08 12.48
N ALA A 59 -5.08 -1.20 12.95
CA ALA A 59 -4.82 0.08 12.30
C ALA A 59 -6.13 0.74 11.83
N ILE A 60 -7.12 0.84 12.72
CA ILE A 60 -8.47 1.42 12.58
C ILE A 60 -9.45 0.50 11.82
N THR A 61 -9.15 0.06 10.60
CA THR A 61 -10.12 -0.64 9.73
C THR A 61 -9.68 -2.04 9.28
N GLY A 62 -8.48 -2.49 9.63
CA GLY A 62 -7.98 -3.82 9.25
C GLY A 62 -8.80 -4.98 9.84
N VAL A 63 -8.91 -6.07 9.07
CA VAL A 63 -9.70 -7.26 9.43
C VAL A 63 -8.91 -8.53 9.15
N LYS A 64 -8.85 -9.44 10.11
CA LYS A 64 -8.27 -10.79 9.99
C LYS A 64 -9.34 -11.85 10.14
N GLY A 65 -9.38 -12.81 9.20
CA GLY A 65 -10.13 -14.05 9.32
C GLY A 65 -9.18 -15.23 9.39
N TYR A 66 -9.38 -16.15 10.35
CA TYR A 66 -8.47 -17.25 10.64
C TYR A 66 -9.05 -18.60 10.25
N LEU A 67 -8.35 -19.33 9.37
CA LEU A 67 -8.62 -20.72 9.04
C LEU A 67 -7.55 -21.60 9.70
N ASN A 68 -7.96 -22.68 10.38
CA ASN A 68 -7.10 -23.61 11.12
C ASN A 68 -6.21 -22.92 12.18
N PRO A 69 -6.77 -22.06 13.06
CA PRO A 69 -5.96 -21.31 14.04
C PRO A 69 -5.20 -22.20 15.04
N GLU A 70 -5.64 -23.46 15.21
CA GLU A 70 -4.97 -24.45 16.03
C GLU A 70 -3.64 -24.95 15.42
N LYS A 71 -3.40 -24.69 14.13
CA LYS A 71 -2.18 -25.07 13.41
C LYS A 71 -1.15 -23.93 13.30
N LYS A 72 -1.38 -22.77 13.93
CA LYS A 72 -0.51 -21.60 13.82
C LYS A 72 0.96 -21.86 14.19
N GLU A 73 1.19 -22.72 15.19
CA GLU A 73 2.54 -23.06 15.67
C GLU A 73 3.36 -23.88 14.64
N ASN A 74 2.70 -24.48 13.65
CA ASN A 74 3.40 -25.16 12.58
C ASN A 74 3.87 -24.18 11.50
N THR A 75 2.96 -23.34 11.00
CA THR A 75 3.22 -22.22 10.06
C THR A 75 1.96 -21.36 9.96
N SER A 76 2.13 -20.04 9.91
CA SER A 76 1.06 -19.08 9.73
C SER A 76 1.29 -18.26 8.46
N LEU A 77 0.38 -18.39 7.49
CA LEU A 77 0.42 -17.73 6.19
C LEU A 77 -0.68 -16.67 6.10
N ALA A 78 -0.32 -15.42 5.78
CA ALA A 78 -1.31 -14.40 5.42
C ALA A 78 -1.53 -14.31 3.92
N LEU A 79 -2.80 -14.20 3.51
CA LEU A 79 -3.22 -13.73 2.18
C LEU A 79 -3.73 -12.31 2.37
N ILE A 80 -3.06 -11.34 1.73
CA ILE A 80 -3.28 -9.91 1.97
C ILE A 80 -4.05 -9.27 0.84
N GLY A 81 -5.08 -8.48 1.17
CA GLY A 81 -5.79 -7.58 0.26
C GLY A 81 -5.98 -6.21 0.89
N GLU A 82 -5.83 -5.16 0.11
CA GLU A 82 -5.88 -3.76 0.54
C GLU A 82 -7.30 -3.21 0.45
N LEU A 83 -7.70 -2.41 1.44
CA LEU A 83 -9.09 -1.93 1.61
C LEU A 83 -9.35 -0.61 0.89
N ASP A 84 -8.32 0.22 0.74
CA ASP A 84 -8.47 1.62 0.39
C ASP A 84 -8.44 1.90 -1.12
N ALA A 85 -8.78 3.13 -1.45
CA ALA A 85 -8.85 3.66 -2.80
C ALA A 85 -8.28 5.07 -2.85
N LEU A 86 -8.23 5.65 -4.06
CA LEU A 86 -7.67 6.94 -4.37
C LEU A 86 -8.74 8.01 -4.56
N ARG A 87 -8.40 9.27 -4.26
CA ARG A 87 -9.25 10.39 -4.61
C ARG A 87 -9.10 10.75 -6.09
N ILE A 88 -10.04 10.30 -6.92
CA ILE A 88 -10.13 10.59 -8.35
C ILE A 88 -11.57 10.99 -8.69
N PRO A 89 -11.95 12.26 -8.45
CA PRO A 89 -13.34 12.71 -8.55
C PRO A 89 -13.95 12.59 -9.96
N GLU A 90 -13.12 12.57 -10.99
CA GLU A 90 -13.53 12.51 -12.40
C GLU A 90 -13.74 11.07 -12.90
N HIS A 91 -13.45 10.06 -12.07
CA HIS A 91 -13.60 8.66 -12.46
C HIS A 91 -15.10 8.27 -12.60
N LYS A 92 -15.43 7.45 -13.61
CA LYS A 92 -16.82 7.05 -13.92
C LYS A 92 -17.55 6.32 -12.79
N TYR A 93 -16.82 5.62 -11.92
CA TYR A 93 -17.34 4.92 -10.73
C TYR A 93 -16.90 5.59 -9.43
N VAL A 94 -16.67 6.91 -9.47
CA VAL A 94 -16.35 7.65 -8.25
C VAL A 94 -17.48 7.51 -7.22
N ASN A 95 -17.12 7.24 -5.98
CA ASN A 95 -18.08 7.33 -4.89
C ASN A 95 -18.38 8.82 -4.62
N PRO A 96 -19.63 9.28 -4.82
CA PRO A 96 -19.97 10.70 -4.71
C PRO A 96 -19.80 11.26 -3.29
N GLU A 97 -19.84 10.41 -2.27
CA GLU A 97 -19.69 10.83 -0.87
C GLU A 97 -18.22 11.01 -0.48
N THR A 98 -17.37 10.08 -0.89
CA THR A 98 -15.94 10.06 -0.53
C THR A 98 -15.04 10.71 -1.58
N GLN A 99 -15.52 10.87 -2.82
CA GLN A 99 -14.77 11.26 -4.01
C GLN A 99 -13.62 10.27 -4.34
N ALA A 100 -13.69 9.06 -3.82
CA ALA A 100 -12.74 7.99 -4.05
C ALA A 100 -13.15 7.11 -5.24
N ALA A 101 -12.15 6.52 -5.89
CA ALA A 101 -12.32 5.51 -6.92
C ALA A 101 -11.21 4.46 -6.82
N HIS A 102 -11.55 3.18 -7.03
CA HIS A 102 -10.60 2.08 -7.01
C HIS A 102 -9.77 2.01 -8.31
N CYS A 103 -8.87 2.98 -8.51
CA CYS A 103 -8.01 3.08 -9.69
C CYS A 103 -6.61 2.45 -9.49
N CYS A 104 -6.40 1.71 -8.40
CA CYS A 104 -5.19 0.91 -8.14
C CYS A 104 -5.47 -0.61 -8.16
N GLY A 105 -6.75 -1.01 -8.19
CA GLY A 105 -7.13 -2.42 -8.28
C GLY A 105 -7.26 -3.14 -6.93
N HIS A 106 -7.25 -2.45 -5.79
CA HIS A 106 -7.35 -3.06 -4.45
C HIS A 106 -8.64 -3.89 -4.26
N HIS A 107 -9.75 -3.49 -4.89
CA HIS A 107 -10.98 -4.30 -4.90
C HIS A 107 -10.79 -5.69 -5.53
N ALA A 108 -9.87 -5.84 -6.49
CA ALA A 108 -9.53 -7.14 -7.08
C ALA A 108 -8.72 -8.00 -6.10
N GLN A 109 -7.85 -7.40 -5.28
CA GLN A 109 -7.16 -8.11 -4.21
C GLN A 109 -8.14 -8.64 -3.18
N LEU A 110 -9.10 -7.80 -2.75
CA LEU A 110 -10.14 -8.21 -1.79
C LEU A 110 -11.00 -9.34 -2.36
N ALA A 111 -11.43 -9.25 -3.62
CA ALA A 111 -12.15 -10.32 -4.30
C ALA A 111 -11.32 -11.61 -4.34
N GLY A 112 -10.00 -11.49 -4.57
CA GLY A 112 -9.06 -12.60 -4.57
C GLY A 112 -8.99 -13.32 -3.23
N ILE A 113 -8.78 -12.59 -2.11
CA ILE A 113 -8.72 -13.23 -0.78
C ILE A 113 -10.06 -13.79 -0.33
N ILE A 114 -11.19 -13.15 -0.68
CA ILE A 114 -12.54 -13.68 -0.40
C ILE A 114 -12.81 -14.97 -1.21
N GLY A 115 -12.45 -14.98 -2.51
CA GLY A 115 -12.56 -16.18 -3.32
C GLY A 115 -11.68 -17.32 -2.83
N ALA A 116 -10.46 -17.01 -2.37
CA ALA A 116 -9.59 -17.99 -1.72
C ALA A 116 -10.21 -18.50 -0.41
N ALA A 117 -10.82 -17.63 0.40
CA ALA A 117 -11.51 -18.03 1.63
C ALA A 117 -12.66 -19.00 1.36
N ILE A 118 -13.48 -18.73 0.34
CA ILE A 118 -14.57 -19.61 -0.09
C ILE A 118 -14.04 -21.03 -0.37
N ALA A 119 -12.95 -21.13 -1.14
CA ALA A 119 -12.41 -22.43 -1.51
C ALA A 119 -11.73 -23.13 -0.31
N LEU A 120 -10.89 -22.42 0.41
CA LEU A 120 -10.07 -23.01 1.47
C LEU A 120 -10.85 -23.42 2.71
N THR A 121 -12.06 -22.85 2.94
CA THR A 121 -12.96 -23.27 4.02
C THR A 121 -13.74 -24.56 3.71
N ASP A 122 -13.68 -25.10 2.47
CA ASP A 122 -14.17 -26.44 2.19
C ASP A 122 -13.46 -27.47 3.10
N PRO A 123 -14.19 -28.30 3.89
CA PRO A 123 -13.57 -29.18 4.87
C PRO A 123 -12.57 -30.17 4.28
N GLU A 124 -12.80 -30.62 3.04
CA GLU A 124 -11.90 -31.55 2.36
C GLU A 124 -10.59 -30.88 1.89
N ILE A 125 -10.61 -29.57 1.68
CA ILE A 125 -9.42 -28.75 1.37
C ILE A 125 -8.74 -28.34 2.68
N ALA A 126 -9.48 -27.77 3.64
CA ALA A 126 -8.94 -27.25 4.91
C ALA A 126 -8.12 -28.29 5.68
N LYS A 127 -8.53 -29.57 5.67
CA LYS A 127 -7.79 -30.65 6.35
C LYS A 127 -6.42 -30.94 5.72
N THR A 128 -6.21 -30.59 4.42
CA THR A 128 -4.94 -30.82 3.72
C THR A 128 -3.90 -29.72 3.96
N LEU A 129 -4.30 -28.63 4.62
CA LEU A 129 -3.40 -27.53 4.97
C LEU A 129 -2.75 -27.80 6.32
N ASP A 130 -1.44 -27.91 6.35
CA ASP A 130 -0.63 -28.14 7.55
C ASP A 130 -0.13 -26.83 8.17
N GLY A 131 -0.99 -25.81 8.20
CA GLY A 131 -0.74 -24.50 8.78
C GLY A 131 -2.02 -23.70 8.92
N GLN A 132 -1.92 -22.53 9.56
CA GLN A 132 -2.96 -21.52 9.61
C GLN A 132 -2.94 -20.69 8.32
N VAL A 133 -4.12 -20.32 7.84
CA VAL A 133 -4.27 -19.25 6.84
C VAL A 133 -4.97 -18.06 7.47
N VAL A 134 -4.38 -16.87 7.33
CA VAL A 134 -4.96 -15.59 7.76
C VAL A 134 -5.38 -14.80 6.53
N PHE A 135 -6.67 -14.61 6.33
CA PHE A 135 -7.21 -13.69 5.33
C PHE A 135 -7.16 -12.29 5.92
N PHE A 136 -6.22 -11.48 5.45
CA PHE A 136 -5.94 -10.18 6.06
C PHE A 136 -6.29 -9.03 5.10
N ALA A 137 -7.42 -8.39 5.36
CA ALA A 137 -7.79 -7.14 4.71
C ALA A 137 -7.10 -5.97 5.46
N VAL A 138 -6.18 -5.27 4.78
CA VAL A 138 -5.30 -4.25 5.38
C VAL A 138 -5.67 -2.84 4.92
N PRO A 139 -5.60 -1.80 5.80
CA PRO A 139 -5.97 -0.44 5.47
C PRO A 139 -4.84 0.35 4.80
N ALA A 140 -5.20 1.50 4.22
CA ALA A 140 -4.37 2.70 4.01
C ALA A 140 -3.01 2.45 3.31
N GLU A 141 -3.00 1.66 2.22
CA GLU A 141 -1.81 1.51 1.38
C GLU A 141 -1.50 2.80 0.63
N GLU A 142 -2.51 3.50 0.15
CA GLU A 142 -2.35 4.76 -0.57
C GLU A 142 -2.01 5.91 0.40
N TYR A 143 -0.85 6.51 0.20
CA TYR A 143 -0.36 7.58 1.07
C TYR A 143 -0.89 8.96 0.63
N GLY A 144 -2.20 9.04 0.41
CA GLY A 144 -2.92 10.30 0.17
C GLY A 144 -3.32 11.00 1.48
N GLU A 145 -3.92 12.20 1.38
CA GLU A 145 -4.44 12.99 2.51
C GLU A 145 -3.46 13.13 3.69
N ILE A 146 -2.22 13.58 3.42
CA ILE A 146 -1.12 13.64 4.41
C ILE A 146 -1.52 14.42 5.66
N GLU A 147 -2.22 15.53 5.50
CA GLU A 147 -2.73 16.35 6.63
C GLU A 147 -3.70 15.56 7.51
N TYR A 148 -4.60 14.76 6.93
CA TYR A 148 -5.51 13.92 7.69
C TYR A 148 -4.77 12.83 8.48
N LYS A 149 -3.77 12.20 7.88
CA LYS A 149 -2.92 11.21 8.56
C LYS A 149 -2.13 11.86 9.70
N ASN A 150 -1.62 13.09 9.51
CA ASN A 150 -0.99 13.85 10.58
C ASN A 150 -1.97 14.15 11.75
N GLN A 151 -3.22 14.52 11.44
CA GLN A 151 -4.25 14.71 12.47
C GLN A 151 -4.57 13.44 13.24
N LEU A 152 -4.66 12.27 12.58
CA LEU A 152 -4.84 10.99 13.27
C LEU A 152 -3.68 10.68 14.21
N LYS A 153 -2.46 11.00 13.79
CA LYS A 153 -1.25 10.85 14.61
C LYS A 153 -1.29 11.79 15.82
N GLU A 154 -1.62 13.07 15.64
CA GLU A 154 -1.77 14.04 16.74
C GLU A 154 -2.84 13.61 17.76
N GLN A 155 -3.87 12.90 17.30
CA GLN A 155 -4.91 12.29 18.13
C GLN A 155 -4.48 10.98 18.80
N GLY A 156 -3.28 10.47 18.50
CA GLY A 156 -2.77 9.20 19.01
C GLY A 156 -3.48 7.95 18.46
N LYS A 157 -4.18 8.08 17.33
CA LYS A 157 -4.89 6.96 16.69
C LYS A 157 -3.98 6.10 15.81
N ILE A 158 -2.94 6.69 15.26
CA ILE A 158 -1.88 6.03 14.49
C ILE A 158 -0.55 6.67 14.85
N ALA A 159 0.56 5.98 14.57
CA ALA A 159 1.91 6.55 14.58
C ALA A 159 2.43 6.76 13.15
N TYR A 160 2.07 5.89 12.22
CA TYR A 160 2.54 5.90 10.84
C TYR A 160 1.39 6.06 9.84
N GLY A 161 1.66 6.76 8.73
CA GLY A 161 0.63 7.07 7.74
C GLY A 161 0.29 5.91 6.79
N GLY A 162 1.15 4.88 6.67
CA GLY A 162 0.91 3.67 5.89
C GLY A 162 0.28 2.57 6.73
N GLY A 163 -0.68 1.83 6.15
CA GLY A 163 -1.43 0.81 6.88
C GLY A 163 -0.56 -0.34 7.35
N LYS A 164 0.24 -0.97 6.46
CA LYS A 164 1.12 -2.09 6.85
C LYS A 164 2.21 -1.62 7.81
N CYS A 165 2.70 -0.37 7.68
CA CYS A 165 3.64 0.21 8.64
C CYS A 165 3.04 0.28 10.05
N GLU A 166 1.80 0.74 10.16
CA GLU A 166 1.09 0.83 11.44
C GLU A 166 0.77 -0.56 12.00
N LEU A 167 0.33 -1.49 11.14
CA LEU A 167 0.07 -2.89 11.50
C LEU A 167 1.32 -3.60 12.03
N ILE A 168 2.50 -3.35 11.46
CA ILE A 168 3.78 -3.85 11.98
C ILE A 168 4.02 -3.31 13.39
N ARG A 169 3.85 -2.00 13.59
CA ARG A 169 4.04 -1.34 14.88
C ARG A 169 3.10 -1.91 15.95
N GLU A 170 1.83 -2.10 15.62
CA GLU A 170 0.82 -2.66 16.54
C GLU A 170 1.03 -4.14 16.86
N GLY A 171 1.85 -4.86 16.08
CA GLY A 171 2.07 -6.30 16.23
C GLY A 171 1.05 -7.16 15.49
N ALA A 172 0.33 -6.57 14.54
CA ALA A 172 -0.64 -7.32 13.75
C ALA A 172 -0.01 -8.37 12.82
N PHE A 173 1.30 -8.34 12.62
CA PHE A 173 2.05 -9.35 11.87
C PHE A 173 2.86 -10.32 12.77
N ASP A 174 2.82 -10.18 14.10
CA ASP A 174 3.63 -10.98 15.02
C ASP A 174 3.21 -12.48 15.07
N ASP A 175 2.01 -12.79 14.59
CA ASP A 175 1.47 -14.15 14.49
C ASP A 175 1.52 -14.71 13.04
N ILE A 176 2.27 -14.09 12.14
CA ILE A 176 2.37 -14.43 10.71
C ILE A 176 3.82 -14.68 10.34
N ASP A 177 4.12 -15.86 9.77
CA ASP A 177 5.48 -16.23 9.37
C ASP A 177 5.84 -15.76 7.96
N LEU A 178 4.84 -15.72 7.05
CA LEU A 178 5.01 -15.26 5.67
C LEU A 178 3.69 -14.77 5.09
N SER A 179 3.77 -13.97 4.03
CA SER A 179 2.58 -13.39 3.38
C SER A 179 2.60 -13.62 1.86
N VAL A 180 1.41 -13.73 1.26
CA VAL A 180 1.22 -13.62 -0.19
C VAL A 180 0.41 -12.38 -0.48
N VAL A 181 0.90 -11.54 -1.40
CA VAL A 181 0.28 -10.27 -1.80
C VAL A 181 0.04 -10.28 -3.31
N HIS A 182 -1.06 -9.73 -3.73
CA HIS A 182 -1.40 -9.51 -5.14
C HIS A 182 -1.43 -8.02 -5.47
N HIS A 183 -1.13 -7.66 -6.72
CA HIS A 183 -1.45 -6.35 -7.27
C HIS A 183 -1.96 -6.46 -8.71
N THR A 184 -2.80 -5.52 -9.12
CA THR A 184 -3.24 -5.42 -10.52
C THR A 184 -2.08 -4.92 -11.39
N GLY A 185 -1.75 -5.65 -12.46
CA GLY A 185 -0.61 -5.42 -13.34
C GLY A 185 -0.99 -5.21 -14.81
N ASP A 186 0.01 -5.17 -15.67
CA ASP A 186 -0.14 -5.03 -17.12
C ASP A 186 -0.05 -6.39 -17.85
N GLU A 187 0.66 -7.36 -17.27
CA GLU A 187 0.79 -8.74 -17.80
C GLU A 187 -0.45 -9.55 -17.43
N ASP A 188 -0.71 -10.67 -18.16
CA ASP A 188 -1.78 -11.59 -17.76
C ASP A 188 -1.53 -12.07 -16.32
N VAL A 189 -0.39 -12.72 -16.07
CA VAL A 189 0.08 -13.09 -14.73
C VAL A 189 1.58 -12.88 -14.62
N LEU A 190 2.02 -12.16 -13.60
CA LEU A 190 3.44 -11.96 -13.26
C LEU A 190 3.70 -12.49 -11.85
N VAL A 191 4.73 -13.30 -11.66
CA VAL A 191 5.12 -13.84 -10.33
C VAL A 191 6.49 -13.29 -9.92
N GLY A 192 6.59 -12.79 -8.69
CA GLY A 192 7.76 -12.09 -8.18
C GLY A 192 7.70 -10.58 -8.43
N SER A 193 8.74 -9.85 -8.06
CA SER A 193 8.81 -8.40 -8.24
C SER A 193 10.23 -7.86 -8.40
N GLY A 194 10.37 -6.73 -9.10
CA GLY A 194 11.57 -5.89 -9.05
C GLY A 194 11.63 -5.03 -7.79
N THR A 195 12.60 -4.11 -7.73
CA THR A 195 12.71 -3.13 -6.68
C THR A 195 11.79 -1.94 -6.91
N GLY A 196 11.52 -1.16 -5.85
CA GLY A 196 10.72 0.07 -5.92
C GLY A 196 11.22 1.14 -4.95
N ASN A 197 10.82 2.39 -5.17
CA ASN A 197 11.17 3.48 -4.28
C ASN A 197 10.49 3.35 -2.91
N GLY A 198 11.22 3.73 -1.84
CA GLY A 198 10.62 4.16 -0.60
C GLY A 198 10.46 5.67 -0.55
N PHE A 199 9.92 6.21 0.55
CA PHE A 199 9.76 7.66 0.72
C PHE A 199 9.55 8.08 2.17
N VAL A 200 9.73 9.39 2.42
CA VAL A 200 9.15 10.11 3.56
C VAL A 200 8.19 11.17 3.06
N SER A 201 7.20 11.54 3.86
CA SER A 201 6.28 12.63 3.53
C SER A 201 6.57 13.88 4.35
N LYS A 202 6.27 15.05 3.78
CA LYS A 202 6.45 16.33 4.44
C LYS A 202 5.24 17.22 4.29
N ILE A 203 4.96 17.95 5.39
CA ILE A 203 4.07 19.11 5.39
C ILE A 203 4.94 20.31 5.75
N ILE A 204 5.03 21.29 4.86
CA ILE A 204 5.78 22.52 5.07
C ILE A 204 4.78 23.67 5.24
N ARG A 205 4.81 24.32 6.39
CA ARG A 205 3.98 25.49 6.70
C ARG A 205 4.86 26.72 6.82
N TYR A 206 4.61 27.72 5.98
CA TYR A 206 5.18 29.06 6.15
C TYR A 206 4.17 29.97 6.84
N LYS A 207 4.63 30.68 7.87
CA LYS A 207 3.84 31.65 8.61
C LYS A 207 4.45 33.04 8.44
N GLY A 208 3.73 33.89 7.74
CA GLY A 208 4.09 35.26 7.47
C GLY A 208 3.26 36.26 8.28
N LYS A 209 3.01 37.42 7.67
CA LYS A 209 2.21 38.50 8.27
C LYS A 209 1.35 39.16 7.20
N ALA A 210 0.04 39.15 7.40
CA ALA A 210 -0.90 39.86 6.53
C ALA A 210 -0.69 41.38 6.56
N ALA A 211 -0.87 42.01 5.43
CA ALA A 211 -0.90 43.45 5.23
C ALA A 211 -1.67 43.81 3.97
N HIS A 212 -2.06 45.09 3.81
CA HIS A 212 -2.68 45.54 2.55
C HIS A 212 -1.68 45.49 1.41
N ALA A 213 -1.90 44.60 0.42
CA ALA A 213 -0.92 44.27 -0.60
C ALA A 213 -0.49 45.46 -1.49
N ALA A 214 -1.36 46.45 -1.69
CA ALA A 214 -1.05 47.66 -2.45
C ALA A 214 -0.67 48.86 -1.58
N GLY A 215 -1.41 49.08 -0.45
CA GLY A 215 -1.26 50.29 0.36
C GLY A 215 -0.12 50.23 1.38
N ALA A 216 0.16 49.03 1.93
CA ALA A 216 1.16 48.89 2.99
C ALA A 216 1.88 47.49 2.92
N PRO A 217 2.39 47.05 1.77
CA PRO A 217 3.03 45.73 1.64
C PRO A 217 4.26 45.60 2.53
N HIS A 218 4.95 46.69 2.82
CA HIS A 218 6.13 46.74 3.67
C HIS A 218 5.89 46.40 5.16
N LEU A 219 4.63 46.34 5.58
CA LEU A 219 4.26 45.92 6.94
C LEU A 219 3.95 44.40 7.01
N GLY A 220 3.90 43.74 5.87
CA GLY A 220 3.66 42.27 5.75
C GLY A 220 4.94 41.46 5.65
N ILE A 221 4.76 40.13 5.82
CA ILE A 221 5.75 39.10 5.51
C ILE A 221 5.05 38.11 4.60
N ASN A 222 5.53 37.98 3.35
CA ASN A 222 4.85 37.19 2.32
C ASN A 222 5.26 35.72 2.37
N ALA A 223 4.41 34.88 2.97
CA ALA A 223 4.62 33.44 3.06
C ALA A 223 4.67 32.75 1.68
N LEU A 224 3.97 33.27 0.65
CA LEU A 224 4.01 32.71 -0.69
C LEU A 224 5.38 32.97 -1.38
N ASN A 225 6.00 34.09 -1.11
CA ASN A 225 7.36 34.34 -1.61
C ASN A 225 8.37 33.40 -0.94
N ALA A 226 8.24 33.11 0.35
CA ALA A 226 9.06 32.12 1.06
C ALA A 226 8.90 30.73 0.44
N ALA A 227 7.67 30.31 0.18
CA ALA A 227 7.35 29.04 -0.49
C ALA A 227 7.95 28.96 -1.89
N THR A 228 7.82 30.04 -2.69
CA THR A 228 8.38 30.12 -4.05
C THR A 228 9.92 29.98 -4.04
N LEU A 229 10.60 30.65 -3.14
CA LEU A 229 12.04 30.51 -2.99
C LEU A 229 12.44 29.11 -2.53
N GLY A 230 11.71 28.50 -1.59
CA GLY A 230 11.92 27.12 -1.15
C GLY A 230 11.79 26.12 -2.30
N LEU A 231 10.74 26.25 -3.12
CA LEU A 231 10.55 25.44 -4.32
C LEU A 231 11.68 25.62 -5.35
N SER A 232 12.14 26.86 -5.54
CA SER A 232 13.27 27.15 -6.44
C SER A 232 14.58 26.55 -5.91
N ALA A 233 14.84 26.68 -4.61
CA ALA A 233 16.01 26.07 -3.96
C ALA A 233 15.98 24.55 -4.07
N LEU A 234 14.82 23.92 -3.89
CA LEU A 234 14.64 22.48 -4.11
C LEU A 234 14.93 22.09 -5.57
N ALA A 235 14.49 22.88 -6.53
CA ALA A 235 14.75 22.61 -7.95
C ALA A 235 16.25 22.59 -8.25
N PHE A 236 17.05 23.47 -7.63
CA PHE A 236 18.51 23.50 -7.78
C PHE A 236 19.21 22.31 -7.12
N GLN A 237 18.60 21.64 -6.12
CA GLN A 237 19.16 20.43 -5.52
C GLN A 237 19.14 19.22 -6.47
N ARG A 238 18.30 19.21 -7.51
CA ARG A 238 18.16 18.05 -8.41
C ARG A 238 19.45 17.59 -9.06
N GLU A 239 20.35 18.50 -9.38
CA GLU A 239 21.66 18.18 -9.94
C GLU A 239 22.59 17.45 -8.94
N THR A 240 22.25 17.48 -7.65
CA THR A 240 23.05 16.85 -6.59
C THR A 240 22.58 15.42 -6.26
N PHE A 241 21.46 14.96 -6.84
CA PHE A 241 20.99 13.60 -6.70
C PHE A 241 21.65 12.68 -7.70
N GLN A 242 22.03 11.48 -7.28
CA GLN A 242 22.62 10.48 -8.17
C GLN A 242 21.50 9.80 -8.99
N ASP A 243 21.74 9.59 -10.29
CA ASP A 243 20.75 8.96 -11.19
C ASP A 243 20.33 7.57 -10.72
N LYS A 244 21.29 6.78 -10.19
CA LYS A 244 21.04 5.44 -9.65
C LYS A 244 20.07 5.39 -8.46
N ASP A 245 19.91 6.52 -7.76
CA ASP A 245 19.09 6.61 -6.55
C ASP A 245 17.61 6.91 -6.87
N SER A 246 17.28 7.14 -8.14
CA SER A 246 15.90 7.35 -8.61
C SER A 246 15.08 8.36 -7.78
N VAL A 247 15.74 9.45 -7.31
CA VAL A 247 15.13 10.46 -6.44
C VAL A 247 13.97 11.16 -7.15
N ARG A 248 12.82 11.25 -6.48
CA ARG A 248 11.63 11.98 -6.95
C ARG A 248 11.05 12.81 -5.81
N VAL A 249 10.93 14.13 -6.02
CA VAL A 249 10.27 15.06 -5.10
C VAL A 249 9.26 15.90 -5.87
N HIS A 250 7.98 15.75 -5.56
CA HIS A 250 6.87 16.41 -6.25
C HIS A 250 5.99 17.17 -5.26
N PRO A 251 6.34 18.43 -4.91
CA PRO A 251 5.55 19.24 -4.00
C PRO A 251 4.28 19.81 -4.67
N ILE A 252 3.22 19.92 -3.88
CA ILE A 252 2.00 20.67 -4.23
C ILE A 252 1.75 21.75 -3.17
N ILE A 253 1.21 22.90 -3.58
CA ILE A 253 0.74 23.94 -2.66
C ILE A 253 -0.74 23.65 -2.38
N THR A 254 -1.06 23.25 -1.16
CA THR A 254 -2.44 22.96 -0.73
C THR A 254 -3.15 24.21 -0.21
N LYS A 255 -2.37 25.22 0.26
CA LYS A 255 -2.85 26.55 0.64
C LYS A 255 -1.84 27.60 0.21
N GLY A 256 -2.25 28.57 -0.63
CA GLY A 256 -1.36 29.58 -1.24
C GLY A 256 -1.72 31.04 -0.90
N GLY A 257 -2.57 31.28 0.08
CA GLY A 257 -3.14 32.58 0.43
C GLY A 257 -4.66 32.58 0.27
N ASN A 258 -5.32 33.72 0.63
CA ASN A 258 -6.78 33.81 0.65
C ASN A 258 -7.34 34.86 -0.33
N LEU A 259 -6.72 36.05 -0.42
CA LEU A 259 -7.22 37.21 -1.17
C LEU A 259 -6.06 37.89 -1.91
N VAL A 260 -6.30 38.37 -3.14
CA VAL A 260 -5.28 39.02 -3.96
C VAL A 260 -4.82 40.39 -3.43
N ASN A 261 -5.63 41.04 -2.60
CA ASN A 261 -5.34 42.36 -2.00
C ASN A 261 -4.76 42.27 -0.57
N VAL A 262 -4.45 41.06 -0.10
CA VAL A 262 -3.82 40.78 1.20
C VAL A 262 -2.52 40.03 0.97
N VAL A 263 -1.43 40.45 1.61
CA VAL A 263 -0.16 39.72 1.62
C VAL A 263 -0.41 38.33 2.25
N PRO A 264 -0.10 37.23 1.54
CA PRO A 264 -0.28 35.87 2.08
C PRO A 264 0.49 35.67 3.39
N ASP A 265 -0.24 35.35 4.45
CA ASP A 265 0.29 35.14 5.80
C ASP A 265 0.45 33.67 6.17
N GLU A 266 -0.09 32.77 5.35
CA GLU A 266 0.07 31.32 5.51
C GLU A 266 0.13 30.62 4.16
N VAL A 267 1.13 29.73 3.99
CA VAL A 267 1.23 28.82 2.85
C VAL A 267 1.55 27.43 3.37
N VAL A 268 0.87 26.42 2.81
CA VAL A 268 1.09 25.01 3.11
C VAL A 268 1.49 24.28 1.84
N ILE A 269 2.57 23.50 1.94
CA ILE A 269 3.07 22.62 0.89
C ILE A 269 3.07 21.20 1.41
N GLU A 270 2.63 20.24 0.60
CA GLU A 270 2.76 18.81 0.87
C GLU A 270 3.64 18.17 -0.22
N THR A 271 4.45 17.18 0.17
CA THR A 271 5.30 16.44 -0.75
C THR A 271 5.70 15.07 -0.22
N LEU A 272 5.99 14.16 -1.16
CA LEU A 272 6.71 12.93 -0.89
C LEU A 272 8.14 13.07 -1.39
N VAL A 273 9.12 12.63 -0.59
CA VAL A 273 10.54 12.57 -0.94
C VAL A 273 10.89 11.11 -1.15
N ARG A 274 10.96 10.68 -2.41
CA ARG A 274 11.13 9.28 -2.82
C ARG A 274 12.55 9.00 -3.26
N ALA A 275 13.08 7.82 -2.94
CA ALA A 275 14.34 7.31 -3.52
C ALA A 275 14.40 5.77 -3.49
N ALA A 276 15.36 5.21 -4.22
CA ALA A 276 15.53 3.77 -4.40
C ALA A 276 16.11 3.04 -3.19
N ASN A 277 16.71 3.76 -2.24
CA ASN A 277 17.35 3.19 -1.05
C ASN A 277 17.25 4.17 0.14
N ILE A 278 17.43 3.63 1.34
CA ILE A 278 17.27 4.39 2.59
C ILE A 278 18.24 5.57 2.69
N ASP A 279 19.51 5.39 2.34
CA ASP A 279 20.52 6.45 2.42
C ASP A 279 20.16 7.62 1.49
N ALA A 280 19.66 7.30 0.29
CA ALA A 280 19.21 8.31 -0.66
C ALA A 280 17.91 9.02 -0.22
N ILE A 281 17.01 8.32 0.48
CA ILE A 281 15.82 8.94 1.11
C ILE A 281 16.27 9.96 2.16
N VAL A 282 17.21 9.58 3.04
CA VAL A 282 17.74 10.46 4.11
C VAL A 282 18.43 11.68 3.51
N ASP A 283 19.31 11.50 2.52
CA ASP A 283 20.00 12.62 1.84
C ASP A 283 19.03 13.58 1.15
N ALA A 284 18.06 13.02 0.41
CA ALA A 284 17.05 13.83 -0.29
C ALA A 284 16.09 14.54 0.68
N ASP A 285 15.76 13.91 1.81
CA ASP A 285 14.94 14.47 2.87
C ASP A 285 15.64 15.68 3.53
N GLU A 286 16.92 15.56 3.90
CA GLU A 286 17.73 16.68 4.46
C GLU A 286 17.88 17.83 3.47
N LYS A 287 18.14 17.53 2.19
CA LYS A 287 18.23 18.55 1.14
C LYS A 287 16.91 19.28 0.93
N THR A 288 15.80 18.55 1.01
CA THR A 288 14.44 19.10 0.90
C THR A 288 14.13 20.04 2.07
N SER A 289 14.37 19.61 3.31
CA SER A 289 14.21 20.46 4.51
C SER A 289 15.04 21.74 4.39
N ARG A 290 16.32 21.61 4.06
CA ARG A 290 17.23 22.76 3.91
C ARG A 290 16.78 23.76 2.85
N ALA A 291 16.24 23.27 1.72
CA ALA A 291 15.72 24.13 0.65
C ALA A 291 14.53 24.97 1.13
N PHE A 292 13.58 24.35 1.81
CA PHE A 292 12.41 25.06 2.33
C PHE A 292 12.75 26.01 3.49
N THR A 293 13.66 25.62 4.39
CA THR A 293 14.18 26.50 5.45
C THR A 293 14.86 27.74 4.87
N ALA A 294 15.65 27.57 3.79
CA ALA A 294 16.30 28.73 3.13
C ALA A 294 15.28 29.73 2.56
N GLY A 295 14.14 29.25 2.03
CA GLY A 295 13.03 30.12 1.60
C GLY A 295 12.45 30.96 2.73
N ALA A 296 12.21 30.36 3.88
CA ALA A 296 11.76 31.07 5.07
C ALA A 296 12.76 32.13 5.54
N TYR A 297 14.02 31.73 5.68
CA TYR A 297 15.09 32.62 6.12
C TYR A 297 15.26 33.84 5.21
N ALA A 298 15.20 33.65 3.88
CA ALA A 298 15.38 34.74 2.92
C ALA A 298 14.27 35.80 2.98
N ILE A 299 13.06 35.43 3.36
CA ILE A 299 11.89 36.33 3.44
C ILE A 299 11.63 36.82 4.87
N GLY A 300 12.21 36.16 5.87
CA GLY A 300 11.95 36.46 7.28
C GLY A 300 10.59 35.94 7.76
N SER A 301 10.09 34.86 7.17
CA SER A 301 8.90 34.15 7.64
C SER A 301 9.27 33.08 8.66
N ASP A 302 8.39 32.81 9.60
CA ASP A 302 8.45 31.59 10.40
C ASP A 302 8.10 30.39 9.51
N TYR A 303 8.55 29.20 9.92
CA TYR A 303 8.24 27.96 9.24
C TYR A 303 8.07 26.80 10.21
N GLU A 304 7.39 25.76 9.75
CA GLU A 304 7.31 24.48 10.42
C GLU A 304 7.35 23.39 9.34
N ILE A 305 8.29 22.45 9.46
CA ILE A 305 8.38 21.29 8.57
C ILE A 305 8.09 20.05 9.41
N THR A 306 6.95 19.42 9.17
CA THR A 306 6.59 18.12 9.74
C THR A 306 6.99 17.03 8.76
N THR A 307 7.89 16.14 9.18
CA THR A 307 8.27 14.94 8.44
C THR A 307 7.57 13.74 9.08
N LEU A 308 6.88 12.95 8.26
CA LEU A 308 6.22 11.72 8.67
C LEU A 308 6.91 10.53 7.98
N PRO A 309 7.12 9.40 8.68
CA PRO A 309 7.58 8.17 8.04
C PRO A 309 6.64 7.80 6.88
N GLY A 310 7.23 7.45 5.75
CA GLY A 310 6.52 6.90 4.60
C GLY A 310 6.74 5.39 4.52
N TYR A 311 7.26 4.93 3.38
CA TYR A 311 7.52 3.50 3.11
C TYR A 311 9.00 3.23 2.91
N LEU A 312 9.45 2.05 3.36
CA LEU A 312 10.76 1.54 2.99
C LEU A 312 10.77 1.15 1.49
N PRO A 313 11.96 1.16 0.84
CA PRO A 313 12.08 0.71 -0.54
C PRO A 313 11.60 -0.73 -0.71
N ASN A 314 10.82 -1.02 -1.79
CA ASN A 314 10.44 -2.39 -2.09
C ASN A 314 11.67 -3.21 -2.51
N LEU A 315 11.84 -4.39 -1.92
CA LEU A 315 12.91 -5.32 -2.25
C LEU A 315 12.48 -6.23 -3.42
N ALA A 316 13.44 -6.54 -4.29
CA ALA A 316 13.21 -7.51 -5.36
C ALA A 316 12.91 -8.90 -4.80
N GLU A 317 12.10 -9.66 -5.51
CA GLU A 317 11.71 -11.01 -5.14
C GLU A 317 11.71 -11.93 -6.38
N GLU A 318 12.48 -12.99 -6.31
CA GLU A 318 12.43 -14.06 -7.31
C GLU A 318 11.09 -14.80 -7.26
N ALA A 319 10.61 -15.25 -8.42
CA ALA A 319 9.38 -16.01 -8.51
C ALA A 319 9.43 -17.27 -7.62
N ASN A 320 8.65 -17.26 -6.52
CA ASN A 320 8.57 -18.41 -5.61
C ASN A 320 7.97 -19.62 -6.34
N PRO A 321 8.58 -20.81 -6.25
CA PRO A 321 8.11 -22.00 -6.96
C PRO A 321 6.66 -22.41 -6.62
N ALA A 322 6.21 -22.24 -5.39
CA ALA A 322 4.84 -22.58 -4.97
C ALA A 322 3.82 -21.61 -5.60
N VAL A 323 4.10 -20.31 -5.61
CA VAL A 323 3.24 -19.28 -6.24
C VAL A 323 3.26 -19.42 -7.76
N LEU A 324 4.42 -19.74 -8.36
CA LEU A 324 4.53 -19.97 -9.78
C LEU A 324 3.68 -21.18 -10.21
N ALA A 325 3.80 -22.31 -9.51
CA ALA A 325 2.99 -23.50 -9.79
C ALA A 325 1.49 -23.23 -9.59
N ALA A 326 1.11 -22.41 -8.61
CA ALA A 326 -0.26 -21.96 -8.40
C ALA A 326 -0.78 -21.14 -9.59
N ALA A 327 0.02 -20.21 -10.10
CA ALA A 327 -0.31 -19.39 -11.26
C ALA A 327 -0.48 -20.25 -12.53
N GLU A 328 0.44 -21.20 -12.78
CA GLU A 328 0.37 -22.13 -13.90
C GLU A 328 -0.88 -23.06 -13.80
N ALA A 329 -1.23 -23.54 -12.61
CA ALA A 329 -2.42 -24.33 -12.39
C ALA A 329 -3.72 -23.52 -12.57
N ALA A 330 -3.75 -22.29 -12.06
CA ALA A 330 -4.91 -21.38 -12.18
C ALA A 330 -5.20 -20.99 -13.64
N THR A 331 -4.17 -20.89 -14.47
CA THR A 331 -4.29 -20.49 -15.88
C THR A 331 -4.35 -21.68 -16.85
N ALA A 332 -4.27 -22.92 -16.34
CA ALA A 332 -4.30 -24.12 -17.18
C ALA A 332 -5.58 -24.20 -18.02
N GLY A 333 -5.41 -24.35 -19.35
CA GLY A 333 -6.53 -24.40 -20.30
C GLY A 333 -7.10 -23.03 -20.71
N THR A 334 -6.55 -21.92 -20.23
CA THR A 334 -6.85 -20.57 -20.68
C THR A 334 -5.82 -20.08 -21.72
N SER A 335 -6.02 -18.86 -22.24
CA SER A 335 -5.04 -18.18 -23.09
C SER A 335 -4.05 -17.31 -22.29
N TYR A 336 -4.22 -17.19 -20.98
CA TYR A 336 -3.39 -16.35 -20.12
C TYR A 336 -1.98 -16.89 -19.99
N LYS A 337 -1.02 -15.96 -19.99
CA LYS A 337 0.42 -16.29 -19.89
C LYS A 337 0.93 -16.01 -18.49
N VAL A 338 1.68 -16.92 -17.94
CA VAL A 338 2.40 -16.73 -16.69
C VAL A 338 3.85 -16.34 -17.01
N THR A 339 4.30 -15.23 -16.44
CA THR A 339 5.66 -14.69 -16.57
C THR A 339 6.31 -14.54 -15.20
N LYS A 340 7.65 -14.52 -15.18
CA LYS A 340 8.42 -14.24 -13.98
C LYS A 340 8.91 -12.81 -14.02
N ALA A 341 8.90 -12.14 -12.88
CA ALA A 341 9.43 -10.78 -12.78
C ALA A 341 10.95 -10.76 -13.06
N ASP A 342 11.39 -9.71 -13.72
CA ASP A 342 12.81 -9.37 -13.80
C ASP A 342 13.21 -8.60 -12.53
N THR A 343 13.97 -9.27 -11.66
CA THR A 343 14.43 -8.70 -10.39
C THR A 343 15.41 -7.53 -10.57
N GLY A 344 15.99 -7.36 -11.76
CA GLY A 344 16.83 -6.22 -12.12
C GLY A 344 16.06 -4.95 -12.46
N LEU A 345 14.74 -5.00 -12.62
CA LEU A 345 13.92 -3.84 -12.90
C LEU A 345 13.66 -3.03 -11.62
N HIS A 346 13.62 -1.70 -11.79
CA HIS A 346 13.30 -0.75 -10.72
C HIS A 346 12.08 0.09 -11.09
N SER A 347 11.11 0.13 -10.18
CA SER A 347 9.92 1.00 -10.28
C SER A 347 10.11 2.28 -9.47
N GLY A 348 9.69 3.41 -10.03
CA GLY A 348 9.58 4.67 -9.27
C GLY A 348 8.40 4.72 -8.31
N GLY A 349 7.49 3.74 -8.36
CA GLY A 349 6.38 3.57 -7.44
C GLY A 349 6.84 3.13 -6.05
N SER A 350 5.94 3.25 -5.07
CA SER A 350 6.20 2.87 -3.68
C SER A 350 4.98 2.13 -3.13
N THR A 351 5.21 1.14 -2.28
CA THR A 351 4.18 0.40 -1.57
C THR A 351 4.67 0.03 -0.17
N ASP A 352 3.79 -0.02 0.80
CA ASP A 352 4.11 -0.47 2.16
C ASP A 352 4.31 -2.01 2.28
N VAL A 353 4.17 -2.73 1.18
CA VAL A 353 4.70 -4.11 1.04
C VAL A 353 6.22 -4.12 1.21
N GLY A 354 6.92 -3.04 0.80
CA GLY A 354 8.34 -2.86 1.05
C GLY A 354 8.69 -2.96 2.53
N ASP A 355 7.92 -2.32 3.39
CA ASP A 355 8.12 -2.37 4.85
C ASP A 355 8.01 -3.80 5.39
N LEU A 356 7.00 -4.53 4.94
CA LEU A 356 6.80 -5.92 5.34
C LEU A 356 7.93 -6.82 4.83
N LYS A 357 8.43 -6.59 3.60
CA LYS A 357 9.60 -7.29 3.03
C LYS A 357 10.91 -7.02 3.77
N HIS A 358 11.00 -6.04 4.65
CA HIS A 358 12.19 -5.81 5.48
C HIS A 358 12.20 -6.64 6.77
N ILE A 359 11.06 -7.20 7.18
CA ILE A 359 10.92 -7.94 8.44
C ILE A 359 10.52 -9.41 8.27
N GLN A 360 9.79 -9.76 7.21
CA GLN A 360 9.33 -11.12 6.94
C GLN A 360 9.25 -11.44 5.44
N PRO A 361 9.22 -12.73 5.04
CA PRO A 361 9.08 -13.09 3.65
C PRO A 361 7.69 -12.72 3.11
N VAL A 362 7.67 -12.04 1.97
CA VAL A 362 6.46 -11.68 1.24
C VAL A 362 6.59 -12.17 -0.19
N LEU A 363 5.64 -13.00 -0.61
CA LEU A 363 5.56 -13.54 -1.95
C LEU A 363 4.54 -12.73 -2.75
N THR A 364 4.91 -12.33 -3.97
CA THR A 364 4.08 -11.44 -4.78
C THR A 364 3.70 -12.05 -6.11
N PHE A 365 2.50 -11.73 -6.56
CA PHE A 365 2.07 -11.95 -7.93
C PHE A 365 1.15 -10.82 -8.38
N ASN A 366 1.09 -10.59 -9.69
CA ASN A 366 0.18 -9.63 -10.29
C ASN A 366 -0.74 -10.33 -11.28
N THR A 367 -1.95 -9.80 -11.46
CA THR A 367 -2.84 -10.19 -12.56
C THR A 367 -3.29 -8.98 -13.35
N GLY A 368 -3.48 -9.15 -14.64
CA GLY A 368 -4.00 -8.13 -15.55
C GLY A 368 -5.52 -7.98 -15.48
N GLY A 369 -6.11 -7.73 -16.63
CA GLY A 369 -7.57 -7.58 -16.78
C GLY A 369 -8.04 -6.12 -16.71
N LYS A 370 -7.13 -5.17 -16.54
CA LYS A 370 -7.41 -3.74 -16.58
C LYS A 370 -7.19 -3.10 -17.95
N VAL A 371 -7.76 -1.93 -18.14
CA VAL A 371 -7.39 -0.95 -19.18
C VAL A 371 -6.86 0.29 -18.50
N SER A 372 -6.04 1.03 -19.23
CA SER A 372 -5.34 2.24 -18.79
C SER A 372 -4.34 2.03 -17.64
N GLY A 373 -3.59 3.08 -17.31
CA GLY A 373 -2.63 3.06 -16.20
C GLY A 373 -3.32 3.07 -14.84
N LEU A 374 -2.62 2.57 -13.83
CA LEU A 374 -3.01 2.76 -12.44
C LEU A 374 -3.10 4.26 -12.13
N HIS A 375 -3.96 4.64 -11.18
CA HIS A 375 -4.26 6.03 -10.78
C HIS A 375 -4.80 6.91 -11.93
N SER A 376 -5.28 6.30 -13.02
CA SER A 376 -5.87 7.00 -14.16
C SER A 376 -7.37 7.17 -14.00
N VAL A 377 -7.90 8.29 -14.50
CA VAL A 377 -9.34 8.54 -14.59
C VAL A 377 -10.05 7.53 -15.50
N ASP A 378 -9.33 6.93 -16.44
CA ASP A 378 -9.83 5.93 -17.39
C ASP A 378 -9.59 4.49 -16.95
N PHE A 379 -9.07 4.27 -15.72
CA PHE A 379 -8.88 2.92 -15.18
C PHE A 379 -10.20 2.15 -15.16
N ASP A 380 -10.18 0.91 -15.63
CA ASP A 380 -11.32 0.00 -15.55
C ASP A 380 -10.88 -1.46 -15.58
N ILE A 381 -11.67 -2.34 -14.98
CA ILE A 381 -11.50 -3.78 -15.15
C ILE A 381 -12.39 -4.23 -16.31
N VAL A 382 -11.77 -4.81 -17.33
CA VAL A 382 -12.44 -5.29 -18.55
C VAL A 382 -12.40 -6.81 -18.68
N ASP A 383 -11.52 -7.49 -17.97
CA ASP A 383 -11.46 -8.95 -17.86
C ASP A 383 -11.60 -9.36 -16.38
N GLU A 384 -12.83 -9.52 -15.93
CA GLU A 384 -13.14 -9.92 -14.56
C GLU A 384 -12.73 -11.35 -14.24
N GLU A 385 -12.64 -12.23 -15.25
CA GLU A 385 -12.13 -13.59 -15.07
C GLU A 385 -10.66 -13.57 -14.65
N LEU A 386 -9.85 -12.77 -15.34
CA LEU A 386 -8.44 -12.63 -15.01
C LEU A 386 -8.26 -11.88 -13.70
N ALA A 387 -8.91 -10.71 -13.55
CA ALA A 387 -8.70 -9.80 -12.43
C ALA A 387 -9.21 -10.35 -11.09
N TYR A 388 -10.31 -11.13 -11.08
CA TYR A 388 -10.95 -11.57 -9.83
C TYR A 388 -10.83 -13.08 -9.63
N ILE A 389 -11.25 -13.87 -10.64
CA ILE A 389 -11.38 -15.32 -10.49
C ILE A 389 -10.00 -16.00 -10.56
N THR A 390 -9.18 -15.62 -11.54
CA THR A 390 -7.80 -16.15 -11.62
C THR A 390 -6.98 -15.70 -10.41
N THR A 391 -7.13 -14.46 -9.93
CA THR A 391 -6.51 -13.97 -8.70
C THR A 391 -6.90 -14.81 -7.49
N ALA A 392 -8.19 -15.14 -7.33
CA ALA A 392 -8.67 -16.01 -6.25
C ALA A 392 -8.08 -17.43 -6.33
N LYS A 393 -8.02 -17.99 -7.56
CA LYS A 393 -7.40 -19.30 -7.80
C LYS A 393 -5.91 -19.29 -7.40
N ILE A 394 -5.16 -18.26 -7.82
CA ILE A 394 -3.73 -18.14 -7.48
C ILE A 394 -3.52 -18.03 -5.98
N PHE A 395 -4.29 -17.20 -5.27
CA PHE A 395 -4.21 -17.11 -3.81
C PHE A 395 -4.48 -18.45 -3.13
N ALA A 396 -5.59 -19.13 -3.48
CA ALA A 396 -5.97 -20.39 -2.85
C ALA A 396 -4.97 -21.50 -3.14
N LEU A 397 -4.52 -21.63 -4.38
CA LEU A 397 -3.53 -22.62 -4.79
C LEU A 397 -2.15 -22.33 -4.18
N SER A 398 -1.76 -21.06 -4.05
CA SER A 398 -0.53 -20.66 -3.36
C SER A 398 -0.56 -21.09 -1.89
N ALA A 399 -1.68 -20.86 -1.20
CA ALA A 399 -1.84 -21.32 0.18
C ALA A 399 -1.77 -22.85 0.27
N TYR A 400 -2.41 -23.58 -0.64
CA TYR A 400 -2.32 -25.03 -0.69
C TYR A 400 -0.89 -25.52 -0.94
N HIS A 401 -0.19 -24.99 -1.95
CA HIS A 401 1.19 -25.41 -2.28
C HIS A 401 2.19 -25.10 -1.15
N LEU A 402 1.99 -23.97 -0.46
CA LEU A 402 2.84 -23.58 0.67
C LEU A 402 2.59 -24.45 1.92
N LEU A 403 1.31 -24.82 2.17
CA LEU A 403 0.92 -25.45 3.44
C LEU A 403 0.65 -26.95 3.37
N LYS A 404 0.65 -27.59 2.18
CA LYS A 404 0.59 -29.06 2.07
C LYS A 404 1.89 -29.72 2.53
N ASP A 405 1.88 -31.04 2.73
CA ASP A 405 3.06 -31.86 3.01
C ASP A 405 3.88 -31.36 4.23
N GLY A 406 3.20 -31.09 5.35
CA GLY A 406 3.82 -30.58 6.57
C GLY A 406 4.25 -29.12 6.50
N ALA A 407 3.71 -28.35 5.56
CA ALA A 407 4.07 -26.97 5.24
C ALA A 407 5.56 -26.82 4.81
N ALA A 408 6.11 -27.81 4.14
CA ALA A 408 7.54 -27.85 3.82
C ALA A 408 7.98 -26.67 2.94
N ALA A 409 7.16 -26.25 1.96
CA ALA A 409 7.48 -25.13 1.08
C ALA A 409 7.48 -23.79 1.84
N ALA A 410 6.49 -23.57 2.70
CA ALA A 410 6.42 -22.36 3.55
C ALA A 410 7.60 -22.28 4.52
N LYS A 411 7.90 -23.37 5.24
CA LYS A 411 9.04 -23.47 6.16
C LYS A 411 10.37 -23.20 5.47
N LYS A 412 10.54 -23.74 4.24
CA LYS A 412 11.73 -23.44 3.45
C LYS A 412 11.81 -21.97 3.11
N THR A 413 10.72 -21.33 2.65
CA THR A 413 10.67 -19.91 2.34
C THR A 413 11.06 -19.07 3.55
N VAL A 414 10.52 -19.37 4.74
CA VAL A 414 10.86 -18.67 5.99
C VAL A 414 12.32 -18.90 6.39
N ALA A 415 12.85 -20.13 6.26
CA ALA A 415 14.23 -20.45 6.62
C ALA A 415 15.27 -19.82 5.69
N ASP A 416 14.94 -19.66 4.40
CA ASP A 416 15.83 -19.03 3.40
C ASP A 416 15.82 -17.49 3.48
N TYR A 417 14.81 -16.91 4.14
CA TYR A 417 14.66 -15.46 4.25
C TYR A 417 15.59 -14.89 5.33
N GLN A 418 16.16 -13.71 5.04
CA GLN A 418 17.01 -12.96 5.98
C GLN A 418 16.38 -11.58 6.21
N PRO A 419 15.79 -11.31 7.39
CA PRO A 419 15.23 -10.02 7.70
C PRO A 419 16.33 -8.94 7.72
N ILE A 420 16.01 -7.77 7.19
CA ILE A 420 16.90 -6.60 7.26
C ILE A 420 16.78 -5.96 8.64
N TYR A 421 15.57 -5.94 9.19
CA TYR A 421 15.26 -5.43 10.52
C TYR A 421 14.51 -6.48 11.35
N THR A 422 14.76 -6.50 12.65
CA THR A 422 13.76 -6.97 13.60
C THR A 422 12.62 -5.95 13.67
N LYS A 423 11.46 -6.33 14.21
CA LYS A 423 10.34 -5.39 14.42
C LYS A 423 10.77 -4.18 15.25
N GLU A 424 11.53 -4.39 16.33
CA GLU A 424 12.01 -3.32 17.21
C GLU A 424 12.95 -2.37 16.49
N GLU A 425 13.86 -2.89 15.66
CA GLU A 425 14.76 -2.08 14.83
C GLU A 425 13.98 -1.28 13.78
N TYR A 426 12.98 -1.91 13.15
CA TYR A 426 12.09 -1.25 12.20
C TYR A 426 11.33 -0.09 12.86
N VAL A 427 10.67 -0.32 13.99
CA VAL A 427 9.92 0.73 14.72
C VAL A 427 10.85 1.86 15.12
N LYS A 428 12.04 1.54 15.66
CA LYS A 428 13.04 2.55 16.03
C LYS A 428 13.51 3.37 14.82
N PHE A 429 13.69 2.73 13.66
CA PHE A 429 14.05 3.45 12.43
C PHE A 429 12.93 4.38 11.99
N MET A 430 11.69 3.88 11.90
CA MET A 430 10.52 4.67 11.49
C MET A 430 10.28 5.85 12.43
N ASP A 431 10.40 5.65 13.74
CA ASP A 431 10.29 6.73 14.74
C ASP A 431 11.36 7.82 14.54
N SER A 432 12.57 7.44 14.12
CA SER A 432 13.66 8.39 13.86
C SER A 432 13.39 9.32 12.67
N MET A 433 12.56 8.88 11.74
CA MET A 433 12.12 9.69 10.58
C MET A 433 10.98 10.65 10.91
N ASN A 434 10.38 10.51 12.10
CA ASN A 434 9.26 11.32 12.56
C ASN A 434 9.74 12.55 13.32
N ARG A 435 9.70 13.73 12.70
CA ARG A 435 10.22 14.96 13.31
C ARG A 435 9.48 16.21 12.89
N VAL A 436 9.60 17.25 13.71
CA VAL A 436 9.13 18.61 13.42
C VAL A 436 10.32 19.57 13.56
N GLU A 437 10.57 20.35 12.51
CA GLU A 437 11.61 21.36 12.42
C GLU A 437 10.96 22.76 12.42
N LYS A 438 11.52 23.73 13.18
CA LYS A 438 11.01 25.10 13.31
C LYS A 438 12.13 26.11 13.18
#